data_cd8a35d4d2c895cad4dd5d6f4080b050
#
_entry.id   cd8a35d4d2c895cad4dd5d6f4080b050
#
_cell.length_a   1.000
_cell.length_b   1.000
_cell.length_c   1.000
_cell.angle_alpha   90.00
_cell.angle_beta   90.00
_cell.angle_gamma   90.00
#
_symmetry.space_group_name_H-M   'P 1'
#
loop_
_entity.id
_entity.type
_entity.pdbx_description
1 polymer ?
#
loop_
_entity_poly.entity_id
_entity_poly.type
_entity_poly.pdbx_seq_one_letter_code
_entity_poly.pdbx_strand_id
1 'polypeptide(L)'
;MTGKEGFDLVVVANRLPVDFTVGPGGEIEWKRSPGGLVTALEPVMQASDGAWVGWSGAPDLASEPFDADEMRLVPVTLSADEIERYYEGFSNDTLWPLYHDVISPPTYHRTWWDAYRRVNQRFADAAVAQAAPGAVVWVHDYQLQLVPQMIRAQRPDVRIGFFNHIPFPPLELFQQLPWRRQVIDGLLGADLVGFQRAGDAANFIRAVRRLRAHTTRGPIITVPGEDGRDRHVRAAAFPISIDSRRFDELARTPEVQQRSREIRADLGDPDIMMLGVDRLDYTKGIRHRIKAYGELLQDGRLDVEHATLVQVASPSRENVDAYQELREHVEGAVGRINGEYAEIGHAAIHYLHHSYPPEEMAALYLAADVMLVTALRDGMNLVAKEYVAARSDDRGVLVLSEFTGAADELSSGALLVNPHDIDGMKDIIVAAAHMDHREQRKRMRRLRRKVLTDDVARWSESFLGVLTAMPSRVPRRRPEDDEPGAPQHARQGERRDERQDERQGTDAAVEQDA
;
A
#
# COMPACT_ATOMS: atom_id res chain seq x y z
N MET A 1 -16.51 29.47 -19.87
CA MET A 1 -15.80 28.56 -18.99
C MET A 1 -14.42 28.38 -19.59
N THR A 2 -13.42 29.06 -19.06
CA THR A 2 -12.01 28.89 -19.46
C THR A 2 -11.60 27.54 -18.92
N GLY A 3 -11.42 26.57 -19.83
CA GLY A 3 -11.06 25.21 -19.50
C GLY A 3 -9.73 25.19 -18.76
N LYS A 4 -9.76 24.75 -17.50
CA LYS A 4 -8.57 24.46 -16.71
C LYS A 4 -7.88 23.27 -17.40
N GLU A 5 -6.67 23.46 -17.90
CA GLU A 5 -5.90 22.36 -18.48
C GLU A 5 -5.37 21.47 -17.34
N GLY A 6 -6.00 20.29 -17.11
CA GLY A 6 -5.58 19.26 -16.17
C GLY A 6 -6.23 19.34 -14.79
N PHE A 7 -5.88 18.39 -13.93
CA PHE A 7 -6.44 18.14 -12.60
C PHE A 7 -5.51 18.63 -11.49
N ASP A 8 -6.08 19.17 -10.39
CA ASP A 8 -5.33 19.66 -9.22
C ASP A 8 -4.75 18.52 -8.37
N LEU A 9 -5.42 17.36 -8.40
CA LEU A 9 -4.98 16.14 -7.72
C LEU A 9 -4.92 14.99 -8.73
N VAL A 10 -3.75 14.33 -8.82
CA VAL A 10 -3.58 13.10 -9.61
C VAL A 10 -3.11 11.99 -8.68
N VAL A 11 -3.95 10.96 -8.51
CA VAL A 11 -3.59 9.73 -7.80
C VAL A 11 -3.01 8.74 -8.81
N VAL A 12 -1.88 8.13 -8.48
CA VAL A 12 -1.21 7.11 -9.31
C VAL A 12 -1.07 5.84 -8.48
N ALA A 13 -1.81 4.80 -8.83
CA ALA A 13 -1.78 3.51 -8.16
C ALA A 13 -1.68 2.38 -9.18
N ASN A 14 -1.18 1.22 -8.77
CA ASN A 14 -1.01 0.08 -9.68
C ASN A 14 -2.32 -0.34 -10.36
N ARG A 15 -3.46 -0.27 -9.65
CA ARG A 15 -4.80 -0.63 -10.15
C ARG A 15 -5.71 0.59 -10.21
N LEU A 16 -6.61 0.59 -11.20
CA LEU A 16 -7.78 1.46 -11.17
C LEU A 16 -8.68 1.09 -9.98
N PRO A 17 -9.52 2.02 -9.50
CA PRO A 17 -10.49 1.77 -8.42
C PRO A 17 -11.71 0.95 -8.89
N VAL A 18 -11.69 0.46 -10.12
CA VAL A 18 -12.75 -0.31 -10.75
C VAL A 18 -12.20 -1.60 -11.32
N ASP A 19 -12.99 -2.66 -11.23
CA ASP A 19 -12.81 -3.90 -11.97
C ASP A 19 -13.73 -3.89 -13.19
N PHE A 20 -13.46 -4.74 -14.18
CA PHE A 20 -14.28 -4.83 -15.37
C PHE A 20 -14.91 -6.21 -15.50
N THR A 21 -16.07 -6.27 -16.15
CA THR A 21 -16.69 -7.50 -16.63
C THR A 21 -16.96 -7.37 -18.12
N VAL A 22 -16.85 -8.49 -18.84
CA VAL A 22 -17.17 -8.52 -20.27
C VAL A 22 -18.61 -9.05 -20.39
N GLY A 23 -19.50 -8.21 -20.89
CA GLY A 23 -20.89 -8.57 -21.15
C GLY A 23 -21.04 -9.57 -22.31
N PRO A 24 -22.23 -10.16 -22.50
CA PRO A 24 -22.48 -11.18 -23.54
C PRO A 24 -22.22 -10.68 -24.98
N GLY A 25 -22.26 -9.37 -25.21
CA GLY A 25 -21.98 -8.72 -26.51
C GLY A 25 -20.54 -8.28 -26.68
N GLY A 26 -19.67 -8.53 -25.69
CA GLY A 26 -18.27 -8.08 -25.71
C GLY A 26 -18.06 -6.65 -25.19
N GLU A 27 -19.13 -5.99 -24.72
CA GLU A 27 -19.05 -4.68 -24.07
C GLU A 27 -18.35 -4.79 -22.70
N ILE A 28 -17.53 -3.78 -22.36
CA ILE A 28 -16.84 -3.69 -21.07
C ILE A 28 -17.73 -2.92 -20.11
N GLU A 29 -18.13 -3.57 -19.03
CA GLU A 29 -18.79 -2.95 -17.89
C GLU A 29 -17.80 -2.77 -16.74
N TRP A 30 -17.67 -1.55 -16.24
CA TRP A 30 -16.84 -1.23 -15.10
C TRP A 30 -17.64 -1.32 -13.81
N LYS A 31 -17.08 -2.01 -12.81
CA LYS A 31 -17.66 -2.15 -11.48
C LYS A 31 -16.64 -1.69 -10.44
N ARG A 32 -17.12 -1.05 -9.39
CA ARG A 32 -16.26 -0.60 -8.29
C ARG A 32 -15.48 -1.77 -7.68
N SER A 33 -14.17 -1.60 -7.55
CA SER A 33 -13.29 -2.60 -6.93
C SER A 33 -13.37 -2.51 -5.40
N PRO A 34 -13.56 -3.63 -4.68
CA PRO A 34 -13.60 -3.64 -3.22
C PRO A 34 -12.18 -3.59 -2.63
N GLY A 35 -11.48 -2.46 -2.78
CA GLY A 35 -10.10 -2.32 -2.27
C GLY A 35 -9.99 -1.33 -1.12
N GLY A 36 -9.21 -1.64 -0.07
CA GLY A 36 -8.98 -0.72 1.05
C GLY A 36 -8.39 0.63 0.62
N LEU A 37 -7.51 0.65 -0.38
CA LEU A 37 -6.96 1.89 -0.95
C LEU A 37 -8.04 2.68 -1.71
N VAL A 38 -8.92 2.01 -2.44
CA VAL A 38 -10.03 2.64 -3.17
C VAL A 38 -10.95 3.34 -2.20
N THR A 39 -11.42 2.61 -1.17
CA THR A 39 -12.27 3.17 -0.12
C THR A 39 -11.59 4.33 0.63
N ALA A 40 -10.26 4.24 0.78
CA ALA A 40 -9.46 5.26 1.44
C ALA A 40 -9.40 6.59 0.68
N LEU A 41 -9.26 6.53 -0.62
CA LEU A 41 -8.99 7.71 -1.46
C LEU A 41 -10.23 8.29 -2.11
N GLU A 42 -11.30 7.52 -2.25
CA GLU A 42 -12.53 7.94 -2.90
C GLU A 42 -13.11 9.27 -2.34
N PRO A 43 -13.27 9.46 -1.01
CA PRO A 43 -13.77 10.73 -0.50
C PRO A 43 -12.87 11.92 -0.84
N VAL A 44 -11.56 11.70 -0.91
CA VAL A 44 -10.57 12.73 -1.28
C VAL A 44 -10.68 13.07 -2.76
N MET A 45 -10.85 12.04 -3.60
CA MET A 45 -11.01 12.21 -5.05
C MET A 45 -12.31 12.92 -5.41
N GLN A 46 -13.43 12.56 -4.76
CA GLN A 46 -14.73 13.20 -4.95
C GLN A 46 -14.75 14.67 -4.47
N ALA A 47 -14.02 14.98 -3.39
CA ALA A 47 -13.90 16.35 -2.89
C ALA A 47 -12.93 17.23 -3.72
N SER A 48 -12.12 16.62 -4.56
CA SER A 48 -11.11 17.26 -5.39
C SER A 48 -11.44 16.95 -6.85
N ASP A 49 -11.39 17.93 -7.74
CA ASP A 49 -11.39 17.66 -9.19
C ASP A 49 -10.12 16.84 -9.52
N GLY A 50 -10.26 15.51 -9.47
CA GLY A 50 -9.13 14.60 -9.41
C GLY A 50 -9.12 13.54 -10.52
N ALA A 51 -7.92 13.12 -10.93
CA ALA A 51 -7.71 11.99 -11.85
C ALA A 51 -7.03 10.82 -11.14
N TRP A 52 -7.43 9.59 -11.50
CA TRP A 52 -6.80 8.36 -11.02
C TRP A 52 -6.16 7.61 -12.19
N VAL A 53 -4.86 7.47 -12.15
CA VAL A 53 -4.05 6.71 -13.13
C VAL A 53 -3.81 5.30 -12.59
N GLY A 54 -4.18 4.28 -13.37
CA GLY A 54 -4.03 2.89 -12.93
C GLY A 54 -4.20 1.87 -14.05
N TRP A 55 -3.73 0.64 -13.82
CA TRP A 55 -3.97 -0.49 -14.70
C TRP A 55 -5.36 -1.11 -14.44
N SER A 56 -6.06 -1.51 -15.52
CA SER A 56 -7.39 -2.14 -15.44
C SER A 56 -7.40 -3.52 -14.78
N GLY A 57 -6.25 -4.22 -14.78
CA GLY A 57 -6.12 -5.60 -14.28
C GLY A 57 -6.17 -6.67 -15.36
N ALA A 58 -6.47 -6.30 -16.61
CA ALA A 58 -6.45 -7.22 -17.73
C ALA A 58 -5.23 -6.99 -18.63
N PRO A 59 -4.70 -8.05 -19.26
CA PRO A 59 -3.68 -7.91 -20.29
C PRO A 59 -4.28 -7.26 -21.55
N ASP A 60 -3.47 -6.42 -22.20
CA ASP A 60 -3.75 -5.84 -23.52
C ASP A 60 -5.09 -5.09 -23.66
N LEU A 61 -5.74 -4.80 -22.52
CA LEU A 61 -6.99 -4.03 -22.50
C LEU A 61 -6.67 -2.54 -22.61
N ALA A 62 -6.73 -2.02 -23.84
CA ALA A 62 -6.66 -0.59 -24.10
C ALA A 62 -8.04 0.04 -23.90
N SER A 63 -8.11 1.11 -23.14
CA SER A 63 -9.31 1.93 -22.97
C SER A 63 -8.91 3.39 -22.91
N GLU A 64 -9.73 4.24 -23.55
CA GLU A 64 -9.61 5.69 -23.40
C GLU A 64 -9.95 6.12 -21.96
N PRO A 65 -9.39 7.23 -21.47
CA PRO A 65 -9.79 7.79 -20.20
C PRO A 65 -11.30 8.06 -20.14
N PHE A 66 -11.94 7.68 -19.04
CA PHE A 66 -13.39 7.80 -18.83
C PHE A 66 -13.72 8.32 -17.44
N ASP A 67 -14.94 8.77 -17.25
CA ASP A 67 -15.42 9.26 -15.96
C ASP A 67 -16.31 8.21 -15.29
N ALA A 68 -16.05 7.91 -14.02
CA ALA A 68 -16.85 7.04 -13.17
C ALA A 68 -16.85 7.56 -11.73
N ASP A 69 -18.01 7.55 -11.07
CA ASP A 69 -18.18 7.97 -9.66
C ASP A 69 -17.53 9.33 -9.35
N GLU A 70 -17.78 10.32 -10.25
CA GLU A 70 -17.24 11.69 -10.14
C GLU A 70 -15.70 11.78 -10.19
N MET A 71 -15.03 10.76 -10.71
CA MET A 71 -13.57 10.71 -10.86
C MET A 71 -13.17 10.48 -12.32
N ARG A 72 -12.10 11.15 -12.77
CA ARG A 72 -11.46 10.85 -14.05
C ARG A 72 -10.56 9.65 -13.91
N LEU A 73 -10.86 8.55 -14.59
CA LEU A 73 -10.08 7.32 -14.63
C LEU A 73 -9.22 7.27 -15.89
N VAL A 74 -7.93 7.02 -15.72
CA VAL A 74 -6.92 7.03 -16.78
C VAL A 74 -6.25 5.64 -16.82
N PRO A 75 -6.70 4.75 -17.72
CA PRO A 75 -6.16 3.41 -17.83
C PRO A 75 -4.72 3.39 -18.36
N VAL A 76 -3.84 2.62 -17.72
CA VAL A 76 -2.52 2.28 -18.22
C VAL A 76 -2.56 0.84 -18.73
N THR A 77 -2.38 0.65 -20.03
CA THR A 77 -2.39 -0.68 -20.65
C THR A 77 -1.08 -1.41 -20.37
N LEU A 78 -1.17 -2.66 -19.92
CA LEU A 78 -0.06 -3.59 -19.75
C LEU A 78 -0.26 -4.81 -20.65
N SER A 79 0.80 -5.24 -21.36
CA SER A 79 0.77 -6.50 -22.08
C SER A 79 0.89 -7.69 -21.14
N ALA A 80 0.52 -8.90 -21.62
CA ALA A 80 0.70 -10.12 -20.85
C ALA A 80 2.16 -10.33 -20.40
N ASP A 81 3.15 -10.06 -21.25
CA ASP A 81 4.59 -10.10 -20.91
C ASP A 81 4.96 -9.09 -19.82
N GLU A 82 4.37 -7.89 -19.86
CA GLU A 82 4.61 -6.88 -18.82
C GLU A 82 3.96 -7.26 -17.50
N ILE A 83 2.79 -7.90 -17.50
CA ILE A 83 2.16 -8.42 -16.27
C ILE A 83 3.05 -9.48 -15.64
N GLU A 84 3.52 -10.47 -16.42
CA GLU A 84 4.43 -11.51 -15.95
C GLU A 84 5.71 -10.91 -15.36
N ARG A 85 6.38 -9.99 -16.05
CA ARG A 85 7.70 -9.49 -15.62
C ARG A 85 7.65 -8.36 -14.62
N TYR A 86 6.72 -7.41 -14.79
CA TYR A 86 6.62 -6.24 -13.90
C TYR A 86 5.83 -6.57 -12.64
N TYR A 87 4.62 -7.16 -12.79
CA TYR A 87 3.72 -7.36 -11.67
C TYR A 87 4.02 -8.65 -10.91
N GLU A 88 3.97 -9.81 -11.60
CA GLU A 88 4.22 -11.10 -10.97
C GLU A 88 5.70 -11.25 -10.58
N GLY A 89 6.62 -10.93 -11.48
CA GLY A 89 8.06 -11.02 -11.27
C GLY A 89 8.61 -9.93 -10.36
N PHE A 90 8.95 -8.75 -10.91
CA PHE A 90 9.69 -7.76 -10.14
C PHE A 90 8.93 -7.25 -8.91
N SER A 91 7.64 -7.00 -9.02
CA SER A 91 6.87 -6.51 -7.88
C SER A 91 6.62 -7.60 -6.84
N ASN A 92 6.16 -8.78 -7.25
CA ASN A 92 5.65 -9.78 -6.32
C ASN A 92 6.62 -10.92 -5.99
N ASP A 93 7.62 -11.19 -6.83
CA ASP A 93 8.64 -12.22 -6.57
C ASP A 93 10.04 -11.64 -6.27
N THR A 94 10.24 -10.32 -6.48
CA THR A 94 11.47 -9.62 -6.04
C THR A 94 11.21 -8.70 -4.85
N LEU A 95 10.37 -7.64 -5.03
CA LEU A 95 10.20 -6.60 -4.01
C LEU A 95 9.36 -7.07 -2.82
N TRP A 96 8.27 -7.79 -3.07
CA TRP A 96 7.38 -8.23 -2.00
C TRP A 96 8.10 -9.08 -0.95
N PRO A 97 8.80 -10.19 -1.28
CA PRO A 97 9.52 -10.97 -0.29
C PRO A 97 10.66 -10.19 0.37
N LEU A 98 11.39 -9.36 -0.40
CA LEU A 98 12.47 -8.53 0.14
C LEU A 98 11.97 -7.54 1.19
N TYR A 99 10.81 -6.91 0.96
CA TYR A 99 10.22 -5.93 1.87
C TYR A 99 9.52 -6.57 3.07
N HIS A 100 9.23 -7.87 3.00
CA HIS A 100 8.68 -8.66 4.10
C HIS A 100 9.75 -9.57 4.73
N ASP A 101 10.91 -9.01 5.03
CA ASP A 101 12.01 -9.62 5.80
C ASP A 101 12.54 -10.95 5.21
N VAL A 102 12.40 -11.14 3.88
CA VAL A 102 12.87 -12.36 3.15
C VAL A 102 12.24 -13.65 3.71
N ILE A 103 10.97 -13.61 4.08
CA ILE A 103 10.20 -14.80 4.51
C ILE A 103 10.19 -15.88 3.40
N SER A 104 10.17 -15.44 2.13
CA SER A 104 10.46 -16.25 0.94
C SER A 104 11.68 -15.64 0.22
N PRO A 105 12.57 -16.44 -0.38
CA PRO A 105 13.71 -15.93 -1.12
C PRO A 105 13.27 -15.04 -2.29
N PRO A 106 13.79 -13.81 -2.42
CA PRO A 106 13.48 -12.96 -3.57
C PRO A 106 14.25 -13.42 -4.82
N THR A 107 13.61 -13.34 -5.97
CA THR A 107 14.20 -13.67 -7.27
C THR A 107 14.64 -12.41 -8.00
N TYR A 108 15.81 -12.40 -8.62
CA TYR A 108 16.38 -11.23 -9.31
C TYR A 108 16.61 -11.50 -10.79
N HIS A 109 15.78 -10.89 -11.68
CA HIS A 109 15.93 -10.95 -13.12
C HIS A 109 16.11 -9.56 -13.74
N ARG A 110 17.10 -9.41 -14.63
CA ARG A 110 17.33 -8.14 -15.35
C ARG A 110 16.16 -7.77 -16.26
N THR A 111 15.56 -8.76 -16.92
CA THR A 111 14.39 -8.55 -17.78
C THR A 111 13.17 -8.05 -17.01
N TRP A 112 12.99 -8.48 -15.75
CA TRP A 112 11.94 -8.00 -14.88
C TRP A 112 12.16 -6.54 -14.47
N TRP A 113 13.40 -6.19 -14.14
CA TRP A 113 13.78 -4.81 -13.87
C TRP A 113 13.55 -3.90 -15.07
N ASP A 114 13.89 -4.34 -16.27
CA ASP A 114 13.67 -3.55 -17.49
C ASP A 114 12.18 -3.33 -17.77
N ALA A 115 11.34 -4.35 -17.54
CA ALA A 115 9.89 -4.21 -17.60
C ALA A 115 9.36 -3.23 -16.53
N TYR A 116 9.84 -3.35 -15.29
CA TYR A 116 9.48 -2.45 -14.19
C TYR A 116 9.80 -0.98 -14.52
N ARG A 117 10.94 -0.70 -15.11
CA ARG A 117 11.30 0.66 -15.57
C ARG A 117 10.38 1.18 -16.66
N ARG A 118 10.10 0.37 -17.69
CA ARG A 118 9.23 0.77 -18.81
C ARG A 118 7.80 1.05 -18.33
N VAL A 119 7.26 0.19 -17.48
CA VAL A 119 5.92 0.36 -16.94
C VAL A 119 5.85 1.60 -16.06
N ASN A 120 6.81 1.79 -15.15
CA ASN A 120 6.87 3.00 -14.32
C ASN A 120 6.94 4.29 -15.16
N GLN A 121 7.68 4.29 -16.29
CA GLN A 121 7.72 5.44 -17.20
C GLN A 121 6.34 5.72 -17.80
N ARG A 122 5.62 4.69 -18.22
CA ARG A 122 4.25 4.84 -18.78
C ARG A 122 3.28 5.41 -17.75
N PHE A 123 3.34 4.97 -16.48
CA PHE A 123 2.55 5.56 -15.39
C PHE A 123 2.92 7.03 -15.15
N ALA A 124 4.22 7.36 -15.19
CA ALA A 124 4.68 8.73 -15.03
C ALA A 124 4.18 9.63 -16.16
N ASP A 125 4.27 9.18 -17.40
CA ASP A 125 3.81 9.93 -18.59
C ASP A 125 2.30 10.16 -18.56
N ALA A 126 1.53 9.13 -18.16
CA ALA A 126 0.09 9.25 -17.97
C ALA A 126 -0.27 10.27 -16.88
N ALA A 127 0.44 10.26 -15.76
CA ALA A 127 0.22 11.21 -14.66
C ALA A 127 0.58 12.65 -15.07
N VAL A 128 1.69 12.84 -15.77
CA VAL A 128 2.13 14.14 -16.28
C VAL A 128 1.09 14.75 -17.23
N ALA A 129 0.49 13.93 -18.09
CA ALA A 129 -0.55 14.37 -19.03
C ALA A 129 -1.83 14.86 -18.34
N GLN A 130 -2.11 14.40 -17.12
CA GLN A 130 -3.31 14.78 -16.37
C GLN A 130 -3.09 15.95 -15.40
N ALA A 131 -1.84 16.21 -14.97
CA ALA A 131 -1.54 17.14 -13.90
C ALA A 131 -1.60 18.61 -14.37
N ALA A 132 -2.44 19.42 -13.75
CA ALA A 132 -2.47 20.88 -13.90
C ALA A 132 -1.14 21.51 -13.44
N PRO A 133 -0.83 22.76 -13.85
CA PRO A 133 0.31 23.49 -13.32
C PRO A 133 0.26 23.61 -11.79
N GLY A 134 1.32 23.15 -11.09
CA GLY A 134 1.39 23.16 -9.63
C GLY A 134 0.54 22.12 -8.91
N ALA A 135 -0.02 21.15 -9.63
CA ALA A 135 -0.85 20.08 -9.09
C ALA A 135 -0.14 19.25 -8.00
N VAL A 136 -0.93 18.52 -7.23
CA VAL A 136 -0.47 17.46 -6.35
C VAL A 136 -0.55 16.13 -7.09
N VAL A 137 0.55 15.38 -7.13
CA VAL A 137 0.59 14.02 -7.64
C VAL A 137 0.89 13.07 -6.47
N TRP A 138 0.00 12.11 -6.22
CA TRP A 138 0.13 11.17 -5.10
C TRP A 138 0.32 9.76 -5.62
N VAL A 139 1.55 9.27 -5.56
CA VAL A 139 1.96 7.96 -6.07
C VAL A 139 1.91 6.92 -4.94
N HIS A 140 1.32 5.76 -5.23
CA HIS A 140 1.11 4.71 -4.26
C HIS A 140 1.87 3.43 -4.58
N ASP A 141 2.57 2.94 -3.56
CA ASP A 141 3.04 1.60 -3.32
C ASP A 141 4.26 1.13 -4.15
N TYR A 142 4.80 0.00 -3.74
CA TYR A 142 6.08 -0.57 -4.17
C TYR A 142 6.18 -0.89 -5.67
N GLN A 143 5.07 -1.00 -6.38
CA GLN A 143 5.05 -1.19 -7.82
C GLN A 143 5.53 0.05 -8.58
N LEU A 144 5.46 1.23 -7.98
CA LEU A 144 5.63 2.51 -8.67
C LEU A 144 6.75 3.39 -8.08
N GLN A 145 7.78 2.77 -7.51
CA GLN A 145 8.85 3.49 -6.79
C GLN A 145 9.73 4.38 -7.67
N LEU A 146 9.73 4.19 -8.99
CA LEU A 146 10.50 5.04 -9.91
C LEU A 146 9.68 6.23 -10.44
N VAL A 147 8.36 6.16 -10.36
CA VAL A 147 7.43 7.16 -10.89
C VAL A 147 7.69 8.57 -10.35
N PRO A 148 7.97 8.79 -9.05
CA PRO A 148 8.20 10.13 -8.53
C PRO A 148 9.37 10.86 -9.22
N GLN A 149 10.49 10.19 -9.44
CA GLN A 149 11.63 10.80 -10.14
C GLN A 149 11.34 11.02 -11.62
N MET A 150 10.61 10.12 -12.27
CA MET A 150 10.25 10.24 -13.68
C MET A 150 9.28 11.40 -13.91
N ILE A 151 8.33 11.64 -12.99
CA ILE A 151 7.46 12.83 -13.01
C ILE A 151 8.28 14.09 -12.72
N ARG A 152 9.16 14.06 -11.71
CA ARG A 152 9.97 15.21 -11.33
C ARG A 152 10.84 15.72 -12.46
N ALA A 153 11.39 14.82 -13.28
CA ALA A 153 12.22 15.16 -14.44
C ALA A 153 11.43 15.92 -15.52
N GLN A 154 10.13 15.67 -15.67
CA GLN A 154 9.26 16.29 -16.66
C GLN A 154 8.50 17.51 -16.10
N ARG A 155 8.11 17.45 -14.83
CA ARG A 155 7.26 18.45 -14.15
C ARG A 155 7.89 18.87 -12.82
N PRO A 156 8.86 19.78 -12.85
CA PRO A 156 9.49 20.31 -11.64
C PRO A 156 8.54 21.17 -10.79
N ASP A 157 7.44 21.63 -11.35
CA ASP A 157 6.44 22.50 -10.72
C ASP A 157 5.48 21.77 -9.78
N VAL A 158 5.17 20.49 -10.05
CA VAL A 158 4.17 19.73 -9.25
C VAL A 158 4.71 19.30 -7.89
N ARG A 159 3.81 19.15 -6.92
CA ARG A 159 4.13 18.52 -5.63
C ARG A 159 3.91 17.03 -5.71
N ILE A 160 4.90 16.23 -5.34
CA ILE A 160 4.85 14.78 -5.45
C ILE A 160 4.90 14.16 -4.06
N GLY A 161 3.84 13.44 -3.68
CA GLY A 161 3.82 12.52 -2.55
C GLY A 161 4.01 11.09 -3.04
N PHE A 162 4.75 10.30 -2.29
CA PHE A 162 4.83 8.86 -2.45
C PHE A 162 4.43 8.17 -1.16
N PHE A 163 3.60 7.13 -1.22
CA PHE A 163 3.21 6.36 -0.05
C PHE A 163 3.52 4.86 -0.22
N ASN A 164 4.33 4.31 0.67
CA ASN A 164 4.67 2.89 0.69
C ASN A 164 3.74 2.15 1.65
N HIS A 165 2.87 1.28 1.11
CA HIS A 165 1.88 0.57 1.91
C HIS A 165 2.41 -0.66 2.63
N ILE A 166 3.53 -1.21 2.16
CA ILE A 166 4.21 -2.38 2.74
C ILE A 166 5.38 -1.94 3.63
N PRO A 167 5.96 -2.81 4.45
CA PRO A 167 7.15 -2.48 5.23
C PRO A 167 8.28 -1.96 4.34
N PHE A 168 9.15 -1.10 4.86
CA PHE A 168 10.43 -0.80 4.22
C PHE A 168 11.53 -1.54 4.97
N PRO A 169 12.32 -2.41 4.29
CA PRO A 169 13.24 -3.32 4.97
C PRO A 169 14.42 -2.59 5.62
N PRO A 170 15.04 -3.18 6.64
CA PRO A 170 16.31 -2.69 7.16
C PRO A 170 17.40 -2.70 6.07
N LEU A 171 18.41 -1.84 6.25
CA LEU A 171 19.45 -1.62 5.25
C LEU A 171 20.13 -2.91 4.79
N GLU A 172 20.37 -3.82 5.72
CA GLU A 172 21.09 -5.08 5.50
C GLU A 172 20.33 -5.99 4.52
N LEU A 173 19.01 -6.00 4.60
CA LEU A 173 18.15 -6.72 3.64
C LEU A 173 18.01 -5.93 2.34
N PHE A 174 17.76 -4.63 2.41
CA PHE A 174 17.60 -3.78 1.23
C PHE A 174 18.84 -3.78 0.32
N GLN A 175 20.02 -3.94 0.88
CA GLN A 175 21.28 -4.01 0.13
C GLN A 175 21.36 -5.24 -0.80
N GLN A 176 20.56 -6.27 -0.60
CA GLN A 176 20.47 -7.43 -1.50
C GLN A 176 19.92 -7.04 -2.88
N LEU A 177 19.09 -5.98 -2.96
CA LEU A 177 18.51 -5.54 -4.23
C LEU A 177 19.60 -4.99 -5.16
N PRO A 178 19.85 -5.56 -6.35
CA PRO A 178 20.85 -5.06 -7.29
C PRO A 178 20.60 -3.58 -7.65
N TRP A 179 19.34 -3.19 -7.84
CA TRP A 179 18.92 -1.85 -8.27
C TRP A 179 18.54 -0.92 -7.11
N ARG A 180 19.04 -1.17 -5.89
CA ARG A 180 18.75 -0.41 -4.68
C ARG A 180 18.99 1.09 -4.78
N ARG A 181 20.02 1.51 -5.54
CA ARG A 181 20.31 2.93 -5.74
C ARG A 181 19.27 3.59 -6.61
N GLN A 182 18.89 2.96 -7.70
CA GLN A 182 17.86 3.44 -8.63
C GLN A 182 16.49 3.54 -7.95
N VAL A 183 16.13 2.58 -7.09
CA VAL A 183 14.90 2.64 -6.28
C VAL A 183 14.94 3.83 -5.32
N ILE A 184 16.06 4.05 -4.62
CA ILE A 184 16.22 5.22 -3.74
C ILE A 184 16.10 6.53 -4.53
N ASP A 185 16.74 6.63 -5.70
CA ASP A 185 16.65 7.81 -6.56
C ASP A 185 15.23 8.06 -7.04
N GLY A 186 14.52 6.98 -7.40
CA GLY A 186 13.11 7.03 -7.79
C GLY A 186 12.24 7.65 -6.68
N LEU A 187 12.36 7.14 -5.46
CA LEU A 187 11.63 7.63 -4.29
C LEU A 187 12.02 9.07 -3.92
N LEU A 188 13.30 9.41 -4.05
CA LEU A 188 13.76 10.77 -3.80
C LEU A 188 13.26 11.81 -4.80
N GLY A 189 12.59 11.42 -5.89
CA GLY A 189 11.83 12.32 -6.76
C GLY A 189 10.65 12.99 -6.07
N ALA A 190 10.10 12.36 -5.05
CA ALA A 190 9.01 12.92 -4.24
C ALA A 190 9.46 14.09 -3.36
N ASP A 191 8.50 14.88 -2.90
CA ASP A 191 8.68 15.87 -1.83
C ASP A 191 8.41 15.25 -0.46
N LEU A 192 7.41 14.35 -0.39
CA LEU A 192 7.04 13.60 0.81
C LEU A 192 7.02 12.11 0.51
N VAL A 193 7.75 11.32 1.30
CA VAL A 193 7.73 9.86 1.27
C VAL A 193 7.10 9.36 2.57
N GLY A 194 5.90 8.77 2.45
CA GLY A 194 5.12 8.25 3.57
C GLY A 194 5.31 6.75 3.75
N PHE A 195 5.26 6.32 4.99
CA PHE A 195 5.35 4.93 5.41
C PHE A 195 4.27 4.62 6.44
N GLN A 196 4.03 3.34 6.71
CA GLN A 196 3.10 2.93 7.75
C GLN A 196 3.66 3.14 9.16
N ARG A 197 4.94 2.84 9.36
CA ARG A 197 5.59 2.84 10.68
C ARG A 197 6.79 3.79 10.70
N ALA A 198 7.05 4.35 11.88
CA ALA A 198 8.24 5.20 12.10
C ALA A 198 9.56 4.44 11.85
N GLY A 199 9.60 3.13 12.15
CA GLY A 199 10.73 2.25 11.87
C GLY A 199 11.04 2.15 10.38
N ASP A 200 10.02 2.06 9.52
CA ASP A 200 10.17 1.99 8.07
C ASP A 200 10.74 3.30 7.51
N ALA A 201 10.24 4.44 7.97
CA ALA A 201 10.79 5.75 7.62
C ALA A 201 12.25 5.89 8.05
N ALA A 202 12.61 5.41 9.24
CA ALA A 202 13.99 5.40 9.72
C ALA A 202 14.90 4.48 8.88
N ASN A 203 14.41 3.31 8.46
CA ASN A 203 15.12 2.39 7.57
C ASN A 203 15.40 3.05 6.21
N PHE A 204 14.39 3.71 5.62
CA PHE A 204 14.56 4.46 4.37
C PHE A 204 15.62 5.56 4.51
N ILE A 205 15.55 6.40 5.55
CA ILE A 205 16.54 7.47 5.80
C ILE A 205 17.95 6.89 5.97
N ARG A 206 18.10 5.75 6.67
CA ARG A 206 19.37 5.05 6.82
C ARG A 206 19.90 4.56 5.46
N ALA A 207 19.03 3.98 4.62
CA ALA A 207 19.38 3.52 3.29
C ALA A 207 19.84 4.67 2.39
N VAL A 208 19.16 5.83 2.41
CA VAL A 208 19.55 7.03 1.68
C VAL A 208 20.93 7.50 2.09
N ARG A 209 21.18 7.65 3.39
CA ARG A 209 22.51 8.06 3.90
C ARG A 209 23.62 7.13 3.45
N ARG A 210 23.37 5.82 3.53
CA ARG A 210 24.41 4.82 3.23
C ARG A 210 24.67 4.66 1.74
N LEU A 211 23.62 4.71 0.92
CA LEU A 211 23.71 4.37 -0.51
C LEU A 211 23.94 5.59 -1.40
N ARG A 212 23.50 6.79 -0.96
CA ARG A 212 23.58 8.04 -1.73
C ARG A 212 24.44 9.12 -1.06
N ALA A 213 24.87 8.90 0.17
CA ALA A 213 25.65 9.85 0.99
C ALA A 213 24.95 11.22 1.15
N HIS A 214 23.61 11.27 1.03
CA HIS A 214 22.86 12.52 1.23
C HIS A 214 22.82 12.92 2.70
N THR A 215 22.89 14.23 2.96
CA THR A 215 22.73 14.78 4.30
C THR A 215 21.29 14.64 4.77
N THR A 216 21.13 14.23 6.04
CA THR A 216 19.79 14.11 6.66
C THR A 216 19.76 14.80 8.01
N ARG A 217 18.65 15.50 8.30
CA ARG A 217 18.39 16.13 9.60
C ARG A 217 16.98 15.74 10.08
N GLY A 218 16.91 14.81 11.02
CA GLY A 218 15.64 14.20 11.41
C GLY A 218 14.95 13.55 10.20
N PRO A 219 13.68 13.90 9.90
CA PRO A 219 12.94 13.35 8.79
C PRO A 219 13.28 13.99 7.42
N ILE A 220 14.13 15.01 7.39
CA ILE A 220 14.45 15.77 6.17
C ILE A 220 15.75 15.24 5.54
N ILE A 221 15.66 14.95 4.25
CA ILE A 221 16.76 14.52 3.41
C ILE A 221 17.08 15.67 2.45
N THR A 222 18.35 16.08 2.38
CA THR A 222 18.81 17.08 1.42
C THR A 222 19.34 16.38 0.17
N VAL A 223 18.69 16.62 -0.96
CA VAL A 223 19.06 16.10 -2.27
C VAL A 223 19.68 17.24 -3.09
N PRO A 224 20.95 17.16 -3.50
CA PRO A 224 21.56 18.16 -4.35
C PRO A 224 20.83 18.28 -5.68
N GLY A 225 20.49 19.52 -6.09
CA GLY A 225 19.92 19.79 -7.40
C GLY A 225 20.98 20.06 -8.46
N GLU A 226 20.68 19.74 -9.71
CA GLU A 226 21.57 19.97 -10.86
C GLU A 226 21.82 21.47 -11.11
N ASP A 227 20.87 22.32 -10.71
CA ASP A 227 20.95 23.77 -10.77
C ASP A 227 21.71 24.41 -9.59
N GLY A 228 22.33 23.59 -8.74
CA GLY A 228 23.03 24.02 -7.51
C GLY A 228 22.12 24.39 -6.35
N ARG A 229 20.81 24.18 -6.46
CA ARG A 229 19.84 24.39 -5.38
C ARG A 229 19.43 23.07 -4.75
N ASP A 230 19.65 22.97 -3.46
CA ASP A 230 19.24 21.78 -2.72
C ASP A 230 17.72 21.62 -2.67
N ARG A 231 17.27 20.37 -2.81
CA ARG A 231 15.90 19.96 -2.65
C ARG A 231 15.72 19.20 -1.34
N HIS A 232 14.66 19.47 -0.63
CA HIS A 232 14.35 18.78 0.61
C HIS A 232 13.24 17.76 0.40
N VAL A 233 13.48 16.52 0.81
CA VAL A 233 12.52 15.42 0.83
C VAL A 233 12.23 15.08 2.29
N ARG A 234 10.96 15.00 2.65
CA ARG A 234 10.55 14.56 3.98
C ARG A 234 10.16 13.09 3.95
N ALA A 235 10.67 12.29 4.89
CA ALA A 235 10.26 10.90 5.10
C ALA A 235 9.62 10.77 6.48
N ALA A 236 8.38 10.27 6.56
CA ALA A 236 7.64 10.18 7.83
C ALA A 236 6.60 9.06 7.82
N ALA A 237 6.12 8.67 9.01
CA ALA A 237 5.06 7.69 9.17
C ALA A 237 3.68 8.36 9.14
N PHE A 238 2.75 7.71 8.44
CA PHE A 238 1.33 8.03 8.37
C PHE A 238 0.57 6.71 8.36
N PRO A 239 0.19 6.16 9.52
CA PRO A 239 -0.47 4.85 9.58
C PRO A 239 -1.85 4.92 8.93
N ILE A 240 -2.06 4.13 7.87
CA ILE A 240 -3.34 4.06 7.16
C ILE A 240 -4.42 3.42 8.02
N SER A 241 -5.66 3.81 7.82
CA SER A 241 -6.81 3.21 8.47
C SER A 241 -7.90 2.82 7.46
N ILE A 242 -9.09 2.54 7.95
CA ILE A 242 -10.27 2.13 7.20
C ILE A 242 -11.36 3.19 7.32
N ASP A 243 -12.39 3.10 6.48
CA ASP A 243 -13.68 3.75 6.76
C ASP A 243 -14.36 2.99 7.92
N SER A 244 -13.97 3.37 9.13
CA SER A 244 -14.41 2.68 10.34
C SER A 244 -15.89 2.91 10.65
N ARG A 245 -16.46 4.04 10.21
CA ARG A 245 -17.89 4.33 10.41
C ARG A 245 -18.74 3.43 9.56
N ARG A 246 -18.36 3.21 8.31
CA ARG A 246 -19.06 2.29 7.41
C ARG A 246 -19.13 0.88 8.00
N PHE A 247 -18.03 0.34 8.56
CA PHE A 247 -18.05 -0.98 9.21
C PHE A 247 -18.90 -1.01 10.48
N ASP A 248 -18.86 0.06 11.30
CA ASP A 248 -19.71 0.17 12.50
C ASP A 248 -21.20 0.25 12.14
N GLU A 249 -21.57 1.01 11.12
CA GLU A 249 -22.94 1.13 10.62
C GLU A 249 -23.42 -0.20 10.03
N LEU A 250 -22.61 -0.82 9.16
CA LEU A 250 -22.91 -2.10 8.52
C LEU A 250 -23.17 -3.20 9.56
N ALA A 251 -22.33 -3.29 10.59
CA ALA A 251 -22.48 -4.24 11.69
C ALA A 251 -23.74 -4.03 12.54
N ARG A 252 -24.39 -2.86 12.46
CA ARG A 252 -25.64 -2.55 13.17
C ARG A 252 -26.90 -2.86 12.38
N THR A 253 -26.78 -3.15 11.07
CA THR A 253 -27.94 -3.46 10.25
C THR A 253 -28.58 -4.78 10.70
N PRO A 254 -29.92 -4.89 10.66
CA PRO A 254 -30.62 -6.11 11.04
C PRO A 254 -30.18 -7.33 10.23
N GLU A 255 -29.91 -7.12 8.94
CA GLU A 255 -29.50 -8.15 7.99
C GLU A 255 -28.16 -8.76 8.38
N VAL A 256 -27.16 -7.93 8.67
CA VAL A 256 -25.82 -8.37 9.09
C VAL A 256 -25.87 -9.07 10.46
N GLN A 257 -26.67 -8.55 11.40
CA GLN A 257 -26.84 -9.19 12.69
C GLN A 257 -27.58 -10.54 12.59
N GLN A 258 -28.57 -10.64 11.70
CA GLN A 258 -29.24 -11.90 11.44
C GLN A 258 -28.25 -12.90 10.79
N ARG A 259 -27.50 -12.46 9.78
CA ARG A 259 -26.51 -13.31 9.11
C ARG A 259 -25.42 -13.80 10.07
N SER A 260 -24.97 -12.97 10.99
CA SER A 260 -24.03 -13.37 12.04
C SER A 260 -24.55 -14.51 12.91
N ARG A 261 -25.85 -14.51 13.27
CA ARG A 261 -26.49 -15.62 14.00
C ARG A 261 -26.60 -16.88 13.16
N GLU A 262 -26.95 -16.74 11.89
CA GLU A 262 -27.02 -17.86 10.94
C GLU A 262 -25.65 -18.52 10.76
N ILE A 263 -24.60 -17.75 10.60
CA ILE A 263 -23.23 -18.28 10.52
C ILE A 263 -22.89 -19.13 11.75
N ARG A 264 -23.22 -18.67 12.97
CA ARG A 264 -22.97 -19.48 14.16
C ARG A 264 -23.82 -20.76 14.19
N ALA A 265 -25.08 -20.68 13.81
CA ALA A 265 -25.95 -21.85 13.73
C ALA A 265 -25.46 -22.86 12.66
N ASP A 266 -25.03 -22.38 11.49
CA ASP A 266 -24.45 -23.21 10.43
C ASP A 266 -23.15 -23.92 10.87
N LEU A 267 -22.43 -23.34 11.84
CA LEU A 267 -21.21 -23.91 12.44
C LEU A 267 -21.51 -24.83 13.65
N GLY A 268 -22.77 -25.09 13.98
CA GLY A 268 -23.17 -25.91 15.14
C GLY A 268 -23.20 -25.15 16.47
N ASP A 269 -23.29 -23.82 16.47
CA ASP A 269 -23.29 -22.95 17.64
C ASP A 269 -22.13 -23.20 18.63
N PRO A 270 -20.86 -23.21 18.17
CA PRO A 270 -19.72 -23.44 19.05
C PRO A 270 -19.65 -22.37 20.14
N ASP A 271 -19.18 -22.75 21.34
CA ASP A 271 -18.95 -21.80 22.43
C ASP A 271 -17.95 -20.71 22.03
N ILE A 272 -16.94 -21.09 21.23
CA ILE A 272 -15.85 -20.22 20.78
C ILE A 272 -15.67 -20.35 19.27
N MET A 273 -15.98 -19.29 18.55
CA MET A 273 -15.65 -19.15 17.12
C MET A 273 -14.38 -18.30 16.98
N MET A 274 -13.31 -18.91 16.51
CA MET A 274 -12.07 -18.21 16.13
C MET A 274 -12.13 -17.88 14.64
N LEU A 275 -11.62 -16.71 14.26
CA LEU A 275 -11.65 -16.23 12.88
C LEU A 275 -10.27 -15.76 12.44
N GLY A 276 -9.80 -16.27 11.31
CA GLY A 276 -8.69 -15.72 10.55
C GLY A 276 -9.18 -15.21 9.19
N VAL A 277 -8.82 -14.00 8.82
CA VAL A 277 -9.16 -13.40 7.51
C VAL A 277 -7.92 -12.83 6.88
N ASP A 278 -7.52 -13.37 5.75
CA ASP A 278 -6.34 -12.93 5.02
C ASP A 278 -6.51 -13.17 3.51
N ARG A 279 -5.72 -12.50 2.71
CA ARG A 279 -5.37 -13.05 1.41
C ARG A 279 -4.50 -14.29 1.63
N LEU A 280 -4.60 -15.28 0.77
CA LEU A 280 -3.69 -16.42 0.82
C LEU A 280 -2.28 -15.94 0.45
N ASP A 281 -1.48 -15.61 1.47
CA ASP A 281 -0.16 -15.00 1.36
C ASP A 281 0.74 -15.52 2.49
N TYR A 282 1.97 -15.93 2.16
CA TYR A 282 2.92 -16.52 3.11
C TYR A 282 3.32 -15.55 4.23
N THR A 283 3.18 -14.23 4.00
CA THR A 283 3.46 -13.21 5.03
C THR A 283 2.41 -13.18 6.14
N LYS A 284 1.23 -13.76 5.92
CA LYS A 284 0.08 -13.67 6.85
C LYS A 284 0.09 -14.69 7.98
N GLY A 285 1.06 -15.62 7.97
CA GLY A 285 1.24 -16.60 9.05
C GLY A 285 0.09 -17.60 9.20
N ILE A 286 -0.68 -17.86 8.13
CA ILE A 286 -1.82 -18.81 8.12
C ILE A 286 -1.36 -20.19 8.58
N ARG A 287 -0.21 -20.68 8.09
CA ARG A 287 0.36 -21.99 8.49
C ARG A 287 0.65 -22.05 9.99
N HIS A 288 1.18 -20.98 10.57
CA HIS A 288 1.51 -20.90 12.00
C HIS A 288 0.24 -20.92 12.86
N ARG A 289 -0.80 -20.18 12.42
CA ARG A 289 -2.12 -20.17 13.06
C ARG A 289 -2.78 -21.54 13.08
N ILE A 290 -2.83 -22.20 11.91
CA ILE A 290 -3.39 -23.55 11.75
C ILE A 290 -2.60 -24.57 12.59
N LYS A 291 -1.28 -24.47 12.60
CA LYS A 291 -0.42 -25.33 13.44
C LYS A 291 -0.74 -25.13 14.92
N ALA A 292 -0.76 -23.89 15.41
CA ALA A 292 -1.06 -23.63 16.82
C ALA A 292 -2.45 -24.14 17.23
N TYR A 293 -3.47 -23.95 16.37
CA TYR A 293 -4.81 -24.46 16.62
C TYR A 293 -4.85 -25.99 16.62
N GLY A 294 -4.20 -26.67 15.66
CA GLY A 294 -4.11 -28.13 15.64
C GLY A 294 -3.40 -28.71 16.87
N GLU A 295 -2.32 -28.07 17.33
CA GLU A 295 -1.64 -28.47 18.56
C GLU A 295 -2.49 -28.22 19.82
N LEU A 296 -3.33 -27.18 19.85
CA LEU A 296 -4.28 -26.96 20.97
C LEU A 296 -5.32 -28.08 21.07
N LEU A 297 -5.77 -28.63 19.94
CA LEU A 297 -6.64 -29.82 19.90
C LEU A 297 -5.87 -31.06 20.35
N GLN A 298 -4.66 -31.26 19.87
CA GLN A 298 -3.79 -32.37 20.25
C GLN A 298 -3.49 -32.39 21.76
N ASP A 299 -3.25 -31.22 22.35
CA ASP A 299 -2.96 -31.05 23.78
C ASP A 299 -4.21 -31.17 24.66
N GLY A 300 -5.41 -31.24 24.06
CA GLY A 300 -6.70 -31.25 24.77
C GLY A 300 -7.01 -29.91 25.50
N ARG A 301 -6.37 -28.82 25.06
CA ARG A 301 -6.62 -27.47 25.60
C ARG A 301 -7.82 -26.79 24.95
N LEU A 302 -8.20 -27.25 23.77
CA LEU A 302 -9.44 -26.97 23.04
C LEU A 302 -10.00 -28.29 22.53
N ASP A 303 -11.30 -28.34 22.29
CA ASP A 303 -11.98 -29.46 21.62
C ASP A 303 -12.95 -28.95 20.56
N VAL A 304 -13.34 -29.80 19.63
CA VAL A 304 -14.16 -29.42 18.47
C VAL A 304 -15.63 -29.25 18.77
N GLU A 305 -16.12 -29.80 19.89
CA GLU A 305 -17.50 -29.58 20.34
C GLU A 305 -17.72 -28.13 20.79
N HIS A 306 -16.68 -27.52 21.37
CA HIS A 306 -16.75 -26.18 21.96
C HIS A 306 -16.08 -25.10 21.14
N ALA A 307 -15.07 -25.44 20.30
CA ALA A 307 -14.28 -24.43 19.58
C ALA A 307 -14.09 -24.81 18.10
N THR A 308 -14.27 -23.84 17.20
CA THR A 308 -13.96 -24.00 15.78
C THR A 308 -13.13 -22.83 15.25
N LEU A 309 -12.29 -23.10 14.26
CA LEU A 309 -11.55 -22.08 13.51
C LEU A 309 -12.14 -21.89 12.12
N VAL A 310 -12.60 -20.69 11.82
CA VAL A 310 -12.96 -20.28 10.47
C VAL A 310 -11.78 -19.52 9.87
N GLN A 311 -11.24 -20.02 8.77
CA GLN A 311 -10.16 -19.38 8.02
C GLN A 311 -10.64 -18.96 6.64
N VAL A 312 -10.86 -17.66 6.47
CA VAL A 312 -11.04 -17.05 5.14
C VAL A 312 -9.67 -16.76 4.54
N ALA A 313 -9.40 -17.32 3.36
CA ALA A 313 -8.17 -17.14 2.63
C ALA A 313 -8.49 -16.71 1.19
N SER A 314 -8.63 -15.41 0.94
CA SER A 314 -8.97 -14.89 -0.39
C SER A 314 -7.85 -15.21 -1.40
N PRO A 315 -8.18 -15.65 -2.63
CA PRO A 315 -7.20 -15.91 -3.69
C PRO A 315 -6.30 -14.71 -3.95
N SER A 316 -5.01 -14.94 -4.15
CA SER A 316 -4.02 -13.90 -4.42
C SER A 316 -2.82 -14.50 -5.15
N ARG A 317 -2.37 -13.85 -6.23
CA ARG A 317 -1.12 -14.17 -6.95
C ARG A 317 -0.97 -15.65 -7.30
N GLU A 318 -2.05 -16.28 -7.75
CA GLU A 318 -2.14 -17.73 -7.97
C GLU A 318 -1.15 -18.30 -9.01
N ASN A 319 -0.53 -17.41 -9.82
CA ASN A 319 0.50 -17.78 -10.81
C ASN A 319 1.93 -17.77 -10.25
N VAL A 320 2.14 -17.40 -8.98
CA VAL A 320 3.47 -17.37 -8.35
C VAL A 320 3.68 -18.64 -7.53
N ASP A 321 4.75 -19.37 -7.80
CA ASP A 321 5.04 -20.71 -7.23
C ASP A 321 4.92 -20.75 -5.69
N ALA A 322 5.49 -19.77 -5.00
CA ALA A 322 5.44 -19.71 -3.54
C ALA A 322 4.00 -19.65 -2.97
N TYR A 323 3.04 -19.10 -3.75
CA TYR A 323 1.63 -19.04 -3.35
C TYR A 323 0.89 -20.34 -3.63
N GLN A 324 1.25 -21.05 -4.70
CA GLN A 324 0.74 -22.39 -5.00
C GLN A 324 1.19 -23.40 -3.93
N GLU A 325 2.47 -23.39 -3.59
CA GLU A 325 3.03 -24.21 -2.51
C GLU A 325 2.36 -23.91 -1.15
N LEU A 326 2.12 -22.62 -0.87
CA LEU A 326 1.40 -22.22 0.35
C LEU A 326 0.01 -22.83 0.39
N ARG A 327 -0.73 -22.77 -0.73
CA ARG A 327 -2.07 -23.32 -0.85
C ARG A 327 -2.10 -24.82 -0.56
N GLU A 328 -1.22 -25.59 -1.21
CA GLU A 328 -1.10 -27.04 -1.00
C GLU A 328 -0.81 -27.37 0.48
N HIS A 329 0.10 -26.63 1.10
CA HIS A 329 0.44 -26.83 2.51
C HIS A 329 -0.74 -26.51 3.45
N VAL A 330 -1.48 -25.42 3.20
CA VAL A 330 -2.62 -25.02 4.00
C VAL A 330 -3.75 -26.04 3.86
N GLU A 331 -4.13 -26.39 2.64
CA GLU A 331 -5.19 -27.37 2.36
C GLU A 331 -4.83 -28.77 2.94
N GLY A 332 -3.57 -29.20 2.80
CA GLY A 332 -3.09 -30.44 3.40
C GLY A 332 -3.11 -30.44 4.93
N ALA A 333 -2.77 -29.30 5.58
CA ALA A 333 -2.83 -29.16 7.02
C ALA A 333 -4.27 -29.20 7.55
N VAL A 334 -5.17 -28.45 6.89
CA VAL A 334 -6.61 -28.44 7.21
C VAL A 334 -7.20 -29.84 7.07
N GLY A 335 -6.90 -30.55 5.96
CA GLY A 335 -7.38 -31.91 5.73
C GLY A 335 -6.92 -32.89 6.83
N ARG A 336 -5.66 -32.80 7.27
CA ARG A 336 -5.14 -33.66 8.38
C ARG A 336 -5.83 -33.35 9.70
N ILE A 337 -5.92 -32.09 10.09
CA ILE A 337 -6.53 -31.69 11.37
C ILE A 337 -8.02 -32.08 11.39
N ASN A 338 -8.77 -31.83 10.31
CA ASN A 338 -10.16 -32.24 10.24
C ASN A 338 -10.30 -33.78 10.23
N GLY A 339 -9.42 -34.51 9.53
CA GLY A 339 -9.44 -35.97 9.52
C GLY A 339 -9.15 -36.61 10.89
N GLU A 340 -8.40 -35.92 11.74
CA GLU A 340 -7.99 -36.42 13.07
C GLU A 340 -8.94 -36.00 14.18
N TYR A 341 -9.47 -34.78 14.15
CA TYR A 341 -10.22 -34.19 15.27
C TYR A 341 -11.67 -33.87 14.97
N ALA A 342 -12.10 -33.75 13.68
CA ALA A 342 -13.48 -33.40 13.38
C ALA A 342 -14.45 -34.52 13.79
N GLU A 343 -15.60 -34.13 14.29
CA GLU A 343 -16.73 -35.01 14.58
C GLU A 343 -17.90 -34.73 13.63
N ILE A 344 -18.88 -35.64 13.55
CA ILE A 344 -20.05 -35.43 12.69
C ILE A 344 -20.82 -34.19 13.19
N GLY A 345 -20.89 -33.16 12.34
CA GLY A 345 -21.50 -31.88 12.68
C GLY A 345 -20.54 -30.83 13.27
N HIS A 346 -19.30 -31.21 13.62
CA HIS A 346 -18.30 -30.32 14.22
C HIS A 346 -16.95 -30.41 13.48
N ALA A 347 -16.76 -29.53 12.48
CA ALA A 347 -15.46 -29.43 11.83
C ALA A 347 -14.47 -28.66 12.72
N ALA A 348 -13.23 -29.14 12.81
CA ALA A 348 -12.19 -28.43 13.52
C ALA A 348 -11.85 -27.09 12.84
N ILE A 349 -11.71 -27.10 11.50
CA ILE A 349 -11.38 -25.93 10.70
C ILE A 349 -12.33 -25.83 9.50
N HIS A 350 -12.98 -24.68 9.37
CA HIS A 350 -13.70 -24.28 8.15
C HIS A 350 -12.78 -23.43 7.30
N TYR A 351 -12.23 -24.00 6.22
CA TYR A 351 -11.33 -23.31 5.28
C TYR A 351 -12.12 -22.80 4.07
N LEU A 352 -12.09 -21.48 3.84
CA LEU A 352 -12.89 -20.79 2.84
C LEU A 352 -11.95 -20.04 1.87
N HIS A 353 -11.69 -20.66 0.69
CA HIS A 353 -10.78 -20.11 -0.32
C HIS A 353 -11.52 -19.26 -1.36
N HIS A 354 -12.14 -18.18 -0.91
CA HIS A 354 -12.78 -17.17 -1.75
C HIS A 354 -12.92 -15.83 -1.03
N SER A 355 -13.27 -14.78 -1.76
CA SER A 355 -13.50 -13.45 -1.23
C SER A 355 -14.98 -13.26 -0.88
N TYR A 356 -15.26 -12.48 0.14
CA TYR A 356 -16.60 -12.12 0.57
C TYR A 356 -16.87 -10.62 0.41
N PRO A 357 -18.13 -10.23 0.16
CA PRO A 357 -18.52 -8.82 0.19
C PRO A 357 -18.45 -8.25 1.62
N PRO A 358 -18.40 -6.92 1.78
CA PRO A 358 -18.26 -6.27 3.09
C PRO A 358 -19.34 -6.65 4.10
N GLU A 359 -20.57 -6.90 3.64
CA GLU A 359 -21.73 -7.31 4.48
C GLU A 359 -21.48 -8.67 5.12
N GLU A 360 -21.04 -9.66 4.33
CA GLU A 360 -20.73 -11.00 4.83
C GLU A 360 -19.49 -10.97 5.73
N MET A 361 -18.48 -10.13 5.39
CA MET A 361 -17.32 -9.93 6.25
C MET A 361 -17.72 -9.33 7.60
N ALA A 362 -18.59 -8.34 7.64
CA ALA A 362 -19.08 -7.75 8.88
C ALA A 362 -19.85 -8.78 9.73
N ALA A 363 -20.64 -9.66 9.09
CA ALA A 363 -21.34 -10.74 9.77
C ALA A 363 -20.37 -11.77 10.38
N LEU A 364 -19.31 -12.15 9.65
CA LEU A 364 -18.23 -13.02 10.16
C LEU A 364 -17.51 -12.37 11.34
N TYR A 365 -17.19 -11.07 11.27
CA TYR A 365 -16.57 -10.34 12.37
C TYR A 365 -17.45 -10.30 13.62
N LEU A 366 -18.76 -10.12 13.47
CA LEU A 366 -19.71 -10.15 14.58
C LEU A 366 -19.89 -11.55 15.18
N ALA A 367 -19.82 -12.60 14.35
CA ALA A 367 -19.95 -13.99 14.79
C ALA A 367 -18.72 -14.45 15.63
N ALA A 368 -17.53 -13.89 15.37
CA ALA A 368 -16.28 -14.33 15.95
C ALA A 368 -16.07 -13.87 17.38
N ASP A 369 -15.72 -14.80 18.27
CA ASP A 369 -15.31 -14.50 19.65
C ASP A 369 -13.85 -14.08 19.73
N VAL A 370 -12.98 -14.68 18.88
CA VAL A 370 -11.55 -14.38 18.82
C VAL A 370 -11.12 -14.14 17.37
N MET A 371 -10.57 -12.97 17.11
CA MET A 371 -9.94 -12.66 15.83
C MET A 371 -8.45 -12.91 15.91
N LEU A 372 -7.93 -13.74 14.98
CA LEU A 372 -6.53 -14.14 14.91
C LEU A 372 -5.83 -13.45 13.74
N VAL A 373 -5.01 -12.45 14.02
CA VAL A 373 -4.16 -11.75 13.07
C VAL A 373 -2.70 -12.09 13.37
N THR A 374 -2.16 -13.08 12.67
CA THR A 374 -0.87 -13.69 13.00
C THR A 374 0.18 -13.49 11.91
N ALA A 375 0.14 -12.35 11.21
CA ALA A 375 1.07 -12.06 10.13
C ALA A 375 2.53 -12.10 10.62
N LEU A 376 3.41 -12.73 9.83
CA LEU A 376 4.85 -12.79 10.09
C LEU A 376 5.51 -11.42 9.87
N ARG A 377 4.98 -10.67 8.93
CA ARG A 377 5.33 -9.27 8.66
C ARG A 377 4.20 -8.60 7.91
N ASP A 378 3.79 -7.40 8.32
CA ASP A 378 2.76 -6.61 7.62
C ASP A 378 3.02 -5.12 7.81
N GLY A 379 2.80 -4.32 6.77
CA GLY A 379 2.91 -2.86 6.85
C GLY A 379 1.89 -2.25 7.82
N MET A 380 0.64 -2.73 7.76
CA MET A 380 -0.45 -2.27 8.64
C MET A 380 -1.28 -3.45 9.16
N ASN A 381 -2.12 -4.04 8.41
CA ASN A 381 -3.21 -4.98 8.63
C ASN A 381 -4.56 -4.28 8.91
N LEU A 382 -5.28 -4.01 7.83
CA LEU A 382 -6.58 -3.34 7.92
C LEU A 382 -7.67 -4.25 8.48
N VAL A 383 -7.58 -5.58 8.29
CA VAL A 383 -8.53 -6.56 8.81
C VAL A 383 -8.67 -6.49 10.33
N ALA A 384 -7.56 -6.25 11.04
CA ALA A 384 -7.61 -6.03 12.49
C ALA A 384 -8.47 -4.80 12.86
N LYS A 385 -8.38 -3.73 12.06
CA LYS A 385 -9.19 -2.51 12.25
C LYS A 385 -10.65 -2.72 11.85
N GLU A 386 -10.91 -3.46 10.77
CA GLU A 386 -12.26 -3.82 10.33
C GLU A 386 -12.99 -4.66 11.38
N TYR A 387 -12.34 -5.69 11.92
CA TYR A 387 -12.89 -6.47 13.04
C TYR A 387 -13.26 -5.57 14.21
N VAL A 388 -12.35 -4.73 14.67
CA VAL A 388 -12.57 -3.83 15.79
C VAL A 388 -13.73 -2.87 15.52
N ALA A 389 -13.82 -2.30 14.30
CA ALA A 389 -14.90 -1.39 13.92
C ALA A 389 -16.26 -2.11 13.90
N ALA A 390 -16.32 -3.34 13.39
CA ALA A 390 -17.53 -4.13 13.31
C ALA A 390 -18.08 -4.58 14.68
N ARG A 391 -17.23 -4.67 15.73
CA ARG A 391 -17.65 -5.12 17.09
C ARG A 391 -18.47 -4.06 17.83
N SER A 392 -19.60 -3.66 17.24
CA SER A 392 -20.52 -2.66 17.82
C SER A 392 -21.13 -3.09 19.17
N ASP A 393 -21.04 -4.39 19.51
CA ASP A 393 -21.44 -5.00 20.78
C ASP A 393 -20.37 -4.89 21.89
N ASP A 394 -19.19 -4.37 21.57
CA ASP A 394 -18.01 -4.30 22.44
C ASP A 394 -17.51 -5.68 22.93
N ARG A 395 -17.87 -6.78 22.27
CA ARG A 395 -17.43 -8.14 22.61
C ARG A 395 -16.24 -8.58 21.75
N GLY A 396 -15.73 -9.78 22.06
CA GLY A 396 -14.65 -10.43 21.32
C GLY A 396 -13.26 -9.94 21.68
N VAL A 397 -12.27 -10.68 21.25
CA VAL A 397 -10.86 -10.47 21.55
C VAL A 397 -10.06 -10.40 20.25
N LEU A 398 -9.17 -9.43 20.13
CA LEU A 398 -8.19 -9.35 19.04
C LEU A 398 -6.87 -9.93 19.52
N VAL A 399 -6.43 -11.03 18.90
CA VAL A 399 -5.06 -11.57 18.99
C VAL A 399 -4.29 -11.02 17.79
N LEU A 400 -3.23 -10.27 18.04
CA LEU A 400 -2.56 -9.46 17.03
C LEU A 400 -1.05 -9.70 17.04
N SER A 401 -0.49 -10.02 15.88
CA SER A 401 0.97 -10.12 15.72
C SER A 401 1.67 -8.79 16.00
N GLU A 402 2.72 -8.82 16.80
CA GLU A 402 3.58 -7.67 17.08
C GLU A 402 4.36 -7.17 15.85
N PHE A 403 4.38 -7.96 14.75
CA PHE A 403 5.05 -7.62 13.50
C PHE A 403 4.15 -6.91 12.48
N THR A 404 2.94 -6.52 12.87
CA THR A 404 2.03 -5.69 12.06
C THR A 404 2.14 -4.22 12.44
N GLY A 405 1.91 -3.31 11.49
CA GLY A 405 1.79 -1.88 11.80
C GLY A 405 0.61 -1.57 12.71
N ALA A 406 -0.46 -2.35 12.63
CA ALA A 406 -1.63 -2.22 13.50
C ALA A 406 -1.29 -2.43 15.00
N ALA A 407 -0.25 -3.19 15.33
CA ALA A 407 0.20 -3.39 16.71
C ALA A 407 0.68 -2.09 17.35
N ASP A 408 1.29 -1.18 16.60
CA ASP A 408 1.73 0.13 17.12
C ASP A 408 0.54 0.95 17.66
N GLU A 409 -0.65 0.77 17.09
CA GLU A 409 -1.84 1.53 17.44
C GLU A 409 -2.80 0.77 18.39
N LEU A 410 -2.86 -0.57 18.28
CA LEU A 410 -3.87 -1.40 18.91
C LEU A 410 -3.35 -2.22 20.12
N SER A 411 -2.04 -2.18 20.41
CA SER A 411 -1.41 -2.92 21.51
C SER A 411 -2.07 -2.71 22.89
N SER A 412 -2.66 -1.54 23.11
CA SER A 412 -3.30 -1.21 24.40
C SER A 412 -4.56 -2.02 24.71
N GLY A 413 -5.16 -2.69 23.73
CA GLY A 413 -6.38 -3.50 23.87
C GLY A 413 -6.24 -4.91 23.30
N ALA A 414 -5.41 -5.13 22.28
CA ALA A 414 -5.14 -6.44 21.71
C ALA A 414 -4.30 -7.32 22.66
N LEU A 415 -4.36 -8.64 22.45
CA LEU A 415 -3.37 -9.58 22.98
C LEU A 415 -2.29 -9.75 21.90
N LEU A 416 -1.07 -9.34 22.21
CA LEU A 416 0.04 -9.43 21.27
C LEU A 416 0.65 -10.82 21.26
N VAL A 417 1.01 -11.29 20.04
CA VAL A 417 1.69 -12.58 19.84
C VAL A 417 2.90 -12.41 18.92
N ASN A 418 3.93 -13.21 19.20
CA ASN A 418 4.97 -13.52 18.24
C ASN A 418 4.55 -14.77 17.46
N PRO A 419 4.19 -14.69 16.16
CA PRO A 419 3.70 -15.84 15.40
C PRO A 419 4.76 -16.92 15.16
N HIS A 420 6.03 -16.66 15.41
CA HIS A 420 7.11 -17.66 15.36
C HIS A 420 7.19 -18.48 16.65
N ASP A 421 6.64 -18.00 17.76
CA ASP A 421 6.52 -18.69 19.03
C ASP A 421 5.17 -19.41 19.10
N ILE A 422 5.14 -20.67 18.67
CA ILE A 422 3.90 -21.48 18.62
C ILE A 422 3.35 -21.71 20.02
N ASP A 423 4.18 -22.00 21.00
CA ASP A 423 3.73 -22.23 22.38
C ASP A 423 3.16 -20.96 23.01
N GLY A 424 3.84 -19.82 22.87
CA GLY A 424 3.33 -18.53 23.32
C GLY A 424 2.02 -18.15 22.61
N MET A 425 1.89 -18.46 21.31
CA MET A 425 0.65 -18.21 20.56
C MET A 425 -0.50 -19.11 21.07
N LYS A 426 -0.24 -20.39 21.38
CA LYS A 426 -1.23 -21.30 22.01
C LYS A 426 -1.72 -20.75 23.34
N ASP A 427 -0.80 -20.30 24.20
CA ASP A 427 -1.16 -19.72 25.50
C ASP A 427 -2.06 -18.47 25.36
N ILE A 428 -1.74 -17.60 24.44
CA ILE A 428 -2.53 -16.38 24.17
C ILE A 428 -3.89 -16.73 23.55
N ILE A 429 -3.98 -17.71 22.65
CA ILE A 429 -5.25 -18.17 22.07
C ILE A 429 -6.17 -18.70 23.17
N VAL A 430 -5.66 -19.53 24.08
CA VAL A 430 -6.43 -20.05 25.22
C VAL A 430 -6.86 -18.91 26.16
N ALA A 431 -5.97 -17.97 26.46
CA ALA A 431 -6.31 -16.80 27.26
C ALA A 431 -7.39 -15.93 26.61
N ALA A 432 -7.37 -15.80 25.28
CA ALA A 432 -8.39 -15.09 24.52
C ALA A 432 -9.74 -15.81 24.58
N ALA A 433 -9.73 -17.13 24.37
CA ALA A 433 -10.92 -18.00 24.37
C ALA A 433 -11.66 -17.96 25.73
N HIS A 434 -10.93 -17.90 26.83
CA HIS A 434 -11.49 -17.92 28.18
C HIS A 434 -11.56 -16.53 28.85
N MET A 435 -11.36 -15.44 28.09
CA MET A 435 -11.42 -14.09 28.64
C MET A 435 -12.83 -13.74 29.10
N ASP A 436 -12.97 -13.24 30.34
CA ASP A 436 -14.27 -12.81 30.84
C ASP A 436 -14.85 -11.62 30.08
N HIS A 437 -16.18 -11.56 29.98
CA HIS A 437 -16.88 -10.53 29.19
C HIS A 437 -16.64 -9.09 29.64
N ARG A 438 -16.25 -8.86 30.90
CA ARG A 438 -15.96 -7.51 31.42
C ARG A 438 -14.61 -7.02 30.85
N GLU A 439 -13.61 -7.88 30.86
CA GLU A 439 -12.30 -7.55 30.28
C GLU A 439 -12.37 -7.45 28.75
N GLN A 440 -13.13 -8.34 28.06
CA GLN A 440 -13.40 -8.21 26.63
C GLN A 440 -13.95 -6.82 26.30
N ARG A 441 -15.05 -6.39 26.97
CA ARG A 441 -15.66 -5.08 26.76
C ARG A 441 -14.72 -3.92 27.04
N LYS A 442 -13.92 -4.01 28.10
CA LYS A 442 -12.95 -2.97 28.45
C LYS A 442 -11.88 -2.82 27.35
N ARG A 443 -11.35 -3.92 26.86
CA ARG A 443 -10.35 -3.96 25.78
C ARG A 443 -10.95 -3.47 24.47
N MET A 444 -12.09 -4.03 24.05
CA MET A 444 -12.74 -3.68 22.80
C MET A 444 -13.11 -2.19 22.72
N ARG A 445 -13.67 -1.60 23.78
CA ARG A 445 -13.96 -0.16 23.84
C ARG A 445 -12.71 0.71 23.64
N ARG A 446 -11.56 0.27 24.16
CA ARG A 446 -10.29 0.98 23.97
C ARG A 446 -9.84 0.91 22.52
N LEU A 447 -9.92 -0.27 21.90
CA LEU A 447 -9.60 -0.48 20.49
C LEU A 447 -10.53 0.32 19.58
N ARG A 448 -11.86 0.21 19.79
CA ARG A 448 -12.87 0.93 19.00
C ARG A 448 -12.69 2.43 19.05
N ARG A 449 -12.42 3.00 20.23
CA ARG A 449 -12.14 4.44 20.36
C ARG A 449 -10.99 4.85 19.46
N LYS A 450 -9.92 4.08 19.41
CA LYS A 450 -8.75 4.37 18.56
C LYS A 450 -9.11 4.28 17.08
N VAL A 451 -9.72 3.18 16.65
CA VAL A 451 -10.06 2.92 15.24
C VAL A 451 -11.10 3.90 14.69
N LEU A 452 -12.12 4.25 15.48
CA LEU A 452 -13.17 5.20 15.07
C LEU A 452 -12.70 6.66 15.07
N THR A 453 -11.62 6.98 15.80
CA THR A 453 -11.05 8.34 15.82
C THR A 453 -10.03 8.53 14.69
N ASP A 454 -9.20 7.52 14.45
CA ASP A 454 -8.15 7.57 13.44
C ASP A 454 -8.60 6.76 12.21
N ASP A 455 -9.57 7.31 11.50
CA ASP A 455 -10.12 6.73 10.26
C ASP A 455 -9.28 7.08 9.03
N VAL A 456 -9.72 6.60 7.89
CA VAL A 456 -9.04 6.78 6.61
C VAL A 456 -9.05 8.23 6.12
N ALA A 457 -10.10 8.99 6.43
CA ALA A 457 -10.17 10.41 6.08
C ALA A 457 -9.06 11.19 6.79
N ARG A 458 -8.88 10.93 8.09
CA ARG A 458 -7.80 11.55 8.86
C ARG A 458 -6.41 11.17 8.35
N TRP A 459 -6.21 9.93 7.88
CA TRP A 459 -4.95 9.52 7.27
C TRP A 459 -4.64 10.34 6.02
N SER A 460 -5.59 10.46 5.10
CA SER A 460 -5.41 11.20 3.85
C SER A 460 -5.21 12.70 4.09
N GLU A 461 -6.01 13.31 4.96
CA GLU A 461 -5.85 14.71 5.38
C GLU A 461 -4.48 14.97 6.00
N SER A 462 -3.99 14.08 6.86
CA SER A 462 -2.69 14.20 7.51
C SER A 462 -1.55 14.18 6.48
N PHE A 463 -1.59 13.25 5.52
CA PHE A 463 -0.57 13.15 4.49
C PHE A 463 -0.60 14.34 3.53
N LEU A 464 -1.78 14.62 2.96
CA LEU A 464 -1.96 15.73 2.01
C LEU A 464 -1.70 17.09 2.65
N GLY A 465 -2.11 17.29 3.91
CA GLY A 465 -1.85 18.51 4.66
C GLY A 465 -0.35 18.78 4.82
N VAL A 466 0.45 17.74 5.12
CA VAL A 466 1.91 17.87 5.16
C VAL A 466 2.48 18.15 3.78
N LEU A 467 2.04 17.43 2.74
CA LEU A 467 2.52 17.59 1.37
C LEU A 467 2.25 18.99 0.82
N THR A 468 1.03 19.50 1.01
CA THR A 468 0.61 20.82 0.51
C THR A 468 1.25 21.98 1.26
N ALA A 469 1.59 21.78 2.55
CA ALA A 469 2.32 22.77 3.34
C ALA A 469 3.81 22.88 2.98
N MET A 470 4.35 21.95 2.18
CA MET A 470 5.73 22.03 1.71
C MET A 470 5.90 23.20 0.72
N PRO A 471 7.09 23.86 0.66
CA PRO A 471 7.30 25.02 -0.21
C PRO A 471 6.95 24.72 -1.67
N SER A 472 6.15 25.61 -2.28
CA SER A 472 5.85 25.52 -3.72
C SER A 472 7.09 25.82 -4.56
N ARG A 473 7.26 25.10 -5.65
CA ARG A 473 8.34 25.27 -6.61
C ARG A 473 7.95 26.07 -7.84
N VAL A 474 6.71 26.54 -7.90
CA VAL A 474 6.30 27.47 -8.96
C VAL A 474 7.22 28.69 -8.84
N PRO A 475 8.02 29.03 -9.87
CA PRO A 475 8.77 30.27 -9.86
C PRO A 475 7.81 31.40 -9.61
N ARG A 476 7.99 32.18 -8.55
CA ARG A 476 7.26 33.44 -8.41
C ARG A 476 7.58 34.26 -9.67
N ARG A 477 6.58 34.55 -10.51
CA ARG A 477 6.73 35.54 -11.57
C ARG A 477 7.34 36.79 -10.93
N ARG A 478 8.46 37.23 -11.46
CA ARG A 478 9.04 38.51 -11.02
C ARG A 478 8.03 39.58 -11.39
N PRO A 479 7.82 40.61 -10.55
CA PRO A 479 6.92 41.72 -10.85
C PRO A 479 7.27 42.50 -12.12
N GLU A 480 8.45 42.25 -12.69
CA GLU A 480 8.97 42.90 -13.92
C GLU A 480 8.35 42.35 -15.21
N ASP A 481 7.59 41.23 -15.18
CA ASP A 481 6.94 40.67 -16.38
C ASP A 481 5.57 41.31 -16.70
N ASP A 482 5.09 42.23 -15.91
CA ASP A 482 3.78 42.94 -16.07
C ASP A 482 3.90 44.40 -16.56
N GLU A 483 5.08 44.85 -17.04
CA GLU A 483 5.13 46.16 -17.71
C GLU A 483 4.52 46.09 -19.11
N PRO A 484 3.47 46.89 -19.40
CA PRO A 484 2.91 46.98 -20.74
C PRO A 484 3.89 47.71 -21.64
N GLY A 485 4.25 47.08 -22.74
CA GLY A 485 5.23 47.52 -23.72
C GLY A 485 5.25 49.00 -24.03
N ALA A 486 6.41 49.60 -23.82
CA ALA A 486 6.70 50.94 -24.34
C ALA A 486 6.95 50.89 -25.86
N PRO A 487 6.51 51.90 -26.63
CA PRO A 487 6.54 51.84 -28.10
C PRO A 487 7.96 52.01 -28.64
N GLN A 488 8.29 51.18 -29.64
CA GLN A 488 9.50 51.27 -30.43
C GLN A 488 9.56 52.60 -31.17
N HIS A 489 10.44 53.51 -30.80
CA HIS A 489 10.87 54.60 -31.63
C HIS A 489 12.17 54.22 -32.38
N ALA A 490 12.05 54.24 -33.68
CA ALA A 490 13.13 54.12 -34.66
C ALA A 490 14.24 55.17 -34.41
N ARG A 491 15.48 54.76 -34.41
CA ARG A 491 16.62 55.63 -34.76
C ARG A 491 17.52 54.91 -35.75
N GLN A 492 17.54 55.51 -36.95
CA GLN A 492 18.50 55.30 -38.00
C GLN A 492 19.87 55.93 -37.68
N GLY A 493 20.91 55.32 -38.15
CA GLY A 493 22.11 55.95 -38.73
C GLY A 493 23.28 56.15 -37.82
N GLU A 494 24.37 55.47 -38.05
CA GLU A 494 25.58 56.01 -38.69
C GLU A 494 26.69 54.97 -38.61
N ARG A 495 27.28 54.74 -39.78
CA ARG A 495 28.53 53.98 -39.98
C ARG A 495 29.73 54.83 -39.54
N ARG A 496 30.72 54.20 -38.97
CA ARG A 496 32.16 54.57 -39.19
C ARG A 496 33.07 53.34 -39.08
N ASP A 497 33.85 53.19 -40.16
CA ASP A 497 35.06 52.42 -40.33
C ASP A 497 36.18 52.88 -39.42
N GLU A 498 37.11 51.94 -39.10
CA GLU A 498 38.57 52.03 -39.14
C GLU A 498 39.17 50.79 -38.44
N ARG A 499 39.68 49.84 -39.18
CA ARG A 499 41.07 49.52 -39.63
C ARG A 499 42.05 49.21 -38.48
N GLN A 500 42.52 47.91 -38.59
CA GLN A 500 43.91 47.42 -38.54
C GLN A 500 44.76 47.75 -37.32
N ASP A 501 45.30 46.73 -36.67
CA ASP A 501 46.70 46.34 -36.91
C ASP A 501 47.08 44.99 -36.27
N GLU A 502 48.00 44.33 -36.97
CA GLU A 502 48.68 43.06 -36.78
C GLU A 502 49.64 43.04 -35.55
N ARG A 503 49.92 41.84 -35.05
CA ARG A 503 51.26 41.19 -34.95
C ARG A 503 51.16 40.04 -33.92
N GLN A 504 51.30 38.79 -34.37
CA GLN A 504 52.53 37.97 -34.53
C GLN A 504 53.28 37.68 -33.22
N GLY A 505 53.48 36.38 -33.01
CA GLY A 505 54.68 35.83 -32.36
C GLY A 505 54.38 34.64 -31.48
N THR A 506 54.44 33.48 -32.04
CA THR A 506 55.45 32.38 -31.98
C THR A 506 55.49 31.56 -30.69
N ASP A 507 55.20 30.28 -30.92
CA ASP A 507 56.03 29.07 -30.69
C ASP A 507 56.45 28.67 -29.28
N ALA A 508 56.17 27.48 -28.96
CA ALA A 508 56.94 26.24 -28.74
C ALA A 508 56.25 25.38 -27.68
N ALA A 509 55.75 24.25 -28.01
CA ALA A 509 56.28 22.89 -28.09
C ALA A 509 57.12 22.46 -26.87
N VAL A 510 56.75 21.33 -26.32
CA VAL A 510 57.51 20.14 -25.94
C VAL A 510 56.81 19.42 -24.77
N GLU A 511 56.22 18.27 -25.08
CA GLU A 511 56.61 16.89 -24.73
C GLU A 511 56.59 16.50 -23.24
N GLN A 512 55.74 15.51 -23.01
CA GLN A 512 55.99 14.11 -22.60
C GLN A 512 56.11 13.80 -21.09
N ASP A 513 55.40 12.72 -20.82
CA ASP A 513 55.60 11.61 -19.87
C ASP A 513 55.28 11.79 -18.38
N ALA A 514 54.29 11.09 -17.97
CA ALA A 514 54.28 9.87 -17.17
C ALA A 514 52.82 9.51 -16.83
#